data_3382b339b0964d10671db06d668d4428
#
_entry.id   3382b339b0964d10671db06d668d4428
#
_cell.length_a   1.000
_cell.length_b   1.000
_cell.length_c   1.000
_cell.angle_alpha   90.00
_cell.angle_beta   90.00
_cell.angle_gamma   90.00
#
_symmetry.space_group_name_H-M   'P 1'
#
loop_
_entity.id
_entity.type
_entity.pdbx_description
1 polymer ?
#
loop_
_entity_poly.entity_id
_entity_poly.type
_entity_poly.pdbx_seq_one_letter_code
_entity_poly.pdbx_strand_id
1 'polypeptide(L)'
;MVGIELNFYLLGTAILLFHIGMLGLVLNRGNILKTIMSLELLLLSVNLSFITFSLYLDDVTGYIFVFFILVLSATESSVGLAILSVFYEQRDEIALDPIKIQNQNLKT
;
A
#
# COMPACT_ATOMS: atom_id res chain seq x y z
N MET A 1 -3.01 -14.19 30.83
CA MET A 1 -3.11 -12.74 31.06
C MET A 1 -2.23 -11.94 30.12
N VAL A 2 -0.95 -12.25 30.03
CA VAL A 2 -0.06 -11.56 29.12
C VAL A 2 -0.52 -11.70 27.66
N GLY A 3 -1.03 -12.88 27.28
CA GLY A 3 -1.54 -13.12 25.93
C GLY A 3 -2.77 -12.27 25.58
N ILE A 4 -3.67 -12.06 26.53
CA ILE A 4 -4.89 -11.25 26.32
C ILE A 4 -4.51 -9.78 26.16
N GLU A 5 -3.60 -9.27 26.98
CA GLU A 5 -3.13 -7.90 26.87
C GLU A 5 -2.43 -7.67 25.55
N LEU A 6 -1.55 -8.60 25.14
CA LEU A 6 -0.86 -8.52 23.86
C LEU A 6 -1.85 -8.49 22.68
N ASN A 7 -2.87 -9.34 22.71
CA ASN A 7 -3.91 -9.36 21.68
C ASN A 7 -4.65 -8.04 21.62
N PHE A 8 -4.93 -7.43 22.77
CA PHE A 8 -5.59 -6.14 22.83
C PHE A 8 -4.75 -5.04 22.17
N TYR A 9 -3.45 -5.02 22.48
CA TYR A 9 -2.54 -4.04 21.85
C TYR A 9 -2.40 -4.27 20.35
N LEU A 10 -2.30 -5.53 19.92
CA LEU A 10 -2.21 -5.85 18.51
C LEU A 10 -3.45 -5.43 17.74
N LEU A 11 -4.62 -5.69 18.30
CA LEU A 11 -5.88 -5.29 17.68
C LEU A 11 -6.01 -3.77 17.62
N GLY A 12 -5.62 -3.09 18.68
CA GLY A 12 -5.60 -1.62 18.71
C GLY A 12 -4.69 -1.05 17.64
N THR A 13 -3.50 -1.63 17.49
CA THR A 13 -2.56 -1.23 16.43
C THR A 13 -3.15 -1.46 15.05
N ALA A 14 -3.82 -2.60 14.84
CA ALA A 14 -4.47 -2.89 13.56
C ALA A 14 -5.54 -1.86 13.22
N ILE A 15 -6.35 -1.47 14.18
CA ILE A 15 -7.39 -0.46 14.00
C ILE A 15 -6.77 0.89 13.64
N LEU A 16 -5.72 1.29 14.35
CA LEU A 16 -5.01 2.54 14.05
C LEU A 16 -4.42 2.55 12.64
N LEU A 17 -3.76 1.45 12.24
CA LEU A 17 -3.20 1.33 10.90
C LEU A 17 -4.28 1.39 9.83
N PHE A 18 -5.43 0.78 10.09
CA PHE A 18 -6.55 0.83 9.17
C PHE A 18 -7.03 2.27 8.94
N HIS A 19 -7.19 3.02 10.02
CA HIS A 19 -7.60 4.41 9.94
C HIS A 19 -6.56 5.28 9.22
N ILE A 20 -5.29 5.07 9.52
CA ILE A 20 -4.20 5.79 8.84
C ILE A 20 -4.20 5.50 7.35
N GLY A 21 -4.37 4.22 6.98
CA GLY A 21 -4.44 3.82 5.58
C GLY A 21 -5.63 4.44 4.86
N MET A 22 -6.79 4.46 5.48
CA MET A 22 -7.99 5.08 4.91
C MET A 22 -7.81 6.58 4.73
N LEU A 23 -7.26 7.26 5.72
CA LEU A 23 -6.96 8.70 5.62
C LEU A 23 -5.96 8.96 4.49
N GLY A 24 -4.94 8.11 4.37
CA GLY A 24 -3.96 8.23 3.30
C GLY A 24 -4.59 8.13 1.92
N LEU A 25 -5.54 7.21 1.73
CA LEU A 25 -6.27 7.08 0.47
C LEU A 25 -7.08 8.33 0.15
N VAL A 26 -7.80 8.84 1.14
CA VAL A 26 -8.70 9.99 0.94
C VAL A 26 -7.92 11.26 0.70
N LEU A 27 -6.85 11.50 1.46
CA LEU A 27 -6.11 12.77 1.42
C LEU A 27 -5.12 12.85 0.25
N ASN A 28 -4.69 11.71 -0.31
CA ASN A 28 -3.63 11.67 -1.33
C ASN A 28 -4.13 11.13 -2.67
N ARG A 29 -5.31 11.56 -3.10
CA ARG A 29 -5.94 11.05 -4.34
C ARG A 29 -5.12 11.31 -5.60
N GLY A 30 -4.34 12.38 -5.62
CA GLY A 30 -3.57 12.75 -6.81
C GLY A 30 -2.19 12.12 -6.89
N ASN A 31 -1.75 11.38 -5.87
CA ASN A 31 -0.41 10.81 -5.83
C ASN A 31 -0.49 9.29 -5.82
N ILE A 32 -0.07 8.68 -6.93
CA ILE A 32 -0.13 7.22 -7.10
C ILE A 32 0.74 6.50 -6.08
N LEU A 33 1.95 7.01 -5.83
CA LEU A 33 2.87 6.40 -4.86
C LEU A 33 2.28 6.37 -3.46
N LYS A 34 1.74 7.49 -3.01
CA LYS A 34 1.11 7.58 -1.68
C LYS A 34 -0.14 6.70 -1.59
N THR A 35 -0.89 6.58 -2.68
CA THR A 35 -2.06 5.70 -2.75
C THR A 35 -1.64 4.24 -2.58
N ILE A 36 -0.59 3.80 -3.27
CA ILE A 36 -0.07 2.44 -3.15
C ILE A 36 0.41 2.18 -1.72
N MET A 37 1.12 3.12 -1.12
CA MET A 37 1.58 3.00 0.26
C MET A 37 0.40 2.89 1.25
N SER A 38 -0.66 3.66 1.02
CA SER A 38 -1.87 3.61 1.84
C SER A 38 -2.57 2.26 1.74
N LEU A 39 -2.65 1.70 0.54
CA LEU A 39 -3.19 0.35 0.32
C LEU A 39 -2.36 -0.69 1.06
N GLU A 40 -1.04 -0.55 1.06
CA GLU A 40 -0.15 -1.43 1.82
C GLU A 40 -0.43 -1.38 3.32
N LEU A 41 -0.66 -0.19 3.86
CA LEU A 41 -1.02 -0.04 5.27
C LEU A 41 -2.35 -0.73 5.58
N LEU A 42 -3.33 -0.63 4.69
CA LEU A 42 -4.61 -1.31 4.85
C LEU A 42 -4.45 -2.83 4.86
N LEU A 43 -3.63 -3.37 3.94
CA LEU A 43 -3.35 -4.79 3.90
C LEU A 43 -2.62 -5.26 5.15
N LEU A 44 -1.65 -4.47 5.62
CA LEU A 44 -0.94 -4.77 6.86
C LEU A 44 -1.89 -4.81 8.05
N SER A 45 -2.83 -3.87 8.11
CA SER A 45 -3.87 -3.83 9.15
C SER A 45 -4.71 -5.10 9.15
N VAL A 46 -5.17 -5.54 7.98
CA VAL A 46 -5.95 -6.76 7.83
C VAL A 46 -5.13 -7.97 8.27
N ASN A 47 -3.88 -8.06 7.86
CA ASN A 47 -2.97 -9.14 8.25
C ASN A 47 -2.81 -9.21 9.77
N LEU A 48 -2.57 -8.06 10.39
CA LEU A 48 -2.41 -7.99 11.83
C LEU A 48 -3.67 -8.41 12.56
N SER A 49 -4.84 -8.05 12.03
CA SER A 49 -6.13 -8.47 12.58
C SER A 49 -6.29 -9.99 12.52
N PHE A 50 -5.97 -10.61 11.39
CA PHE A 50 -6.05 -12.07 11.26
C PHE A 50 -5.10 -12.80 12.20
N ILE A 51 -3.88 -12.27 12.34
CA ILE A 51 -2.90 -12.84 13.28
C ILE A 51 -3.44 -12.75 14.71
N THR A 52 -4.00 -11.61 15.08
CA THR A 52 -4.57 -11.40 16.42
C THR A 52 -5.69 -12.37 16.70
N PHE A 53 -6.61 -12.55 15.75
CA PHE A 53 -7.72 -13.49 15.90
C PHE A 53 -7.25 -14.94 15.97
N SER A 54 -6.23 -15.29 15.18
CA SER A 54 -5.63 -16.62 15.24
C SER A 54 -5.03 -16.91 16.62
N LEU A 55 -4.32 -15.94 17.17
CA LEU A 55 -3.77 -16.07 18.53
C LEU A 55 -4.86 -16.19 19.59
N TYR A 56 -5.90 -15.39 19.46
CA TYR A 56 -7.00 -15.38 20.43
C TYR A 56 -7.80 -16.67 20.40
N LEU A 57 -8.12 -17.18 19.22
CA LEU A 57 -8.92 -18.39 19.02
C LEU A 57 -8.09 -19.67 19.04
N ASP A 58 -6.76 -19.54 19.06
CA ASP A 58 -5.83 -20.67 18.97
C ASP A 58 -6.12 -21.52 17.73
N ASP A 59 -6.33 -20.86 16.59
CA ASP A 59 -6.67 -21.49 15.32
C ASP A 59 -5.66 -21.07 14.24
N VAL A 60 -5.19 -22.04 13.49
CA VAL A 60 -4.16 -21.86 12.46
C VAL A 60 -4.73 -21.20 11.19
N THR A 61 -6.04 -21.21 11.03
CA THR A 61 -6.71 -20.71 9.82
C THR A 61 -6.32 -19.27 9.49
N GLY A 62 -6.25 -18.39 10.49
CA GLY A 62 -5.88 -17.00 10.30
C GLY A 62 -4.46 -16.84 9.78
N TYR A 63 -3.53 -17.66 10.24
CA TYR A 63 -2.14 -17.64 9.77
C TYR A 63 -2.05 -18.05 8.30
N ILE A 64 -2.86 -18.99 7.88
CA ILE A 64 -2.92 -19.44 6.48
C ILE A 64 -3.40 -18.29 5.60
N PHE A 65 -4.45 -17.60 6.01
CA PHE A 65 -4.96 -16.41 5.30
C PHE A 65 -3.91 -15.31 5.22
N VAL A 66 -3.19 -15.06 6.31
CA VAL A 66 -2.11 -14.06 6.33
C VAL A 66 -1.03 -14.42 5.32
N PHE A 67 -0.67 -15.69 5.22
CA PHE A 67 0.31 -16.14 4.24
C PHE A 67 -0.12 -15.80 2.82
N PHE A 68 -1.37 -16.12 2.45
CA PHE A 68 -1.90 -15.79 1.14
C PHE A 68 -1.96 -14.28 0.89
N ILE A 69 -2.38 -13.50 1.88
CA ILE A 69 -2.45 -12.06 1.75
C ILE A 69 -1.06 -11.45 1.58
N LEU A 70 -0.05 -11.99 2.27
CA LEU A 70 1.33 -11.54 2.10
C LEU A 70 1.85 -11.78 0.68
N VAL A 71 1.52 -12.94 0.10
CA VAL A 71 1.90 -13.25 -1.29
C VAL A 71 1.19 -12.30 -2.25
N LEU A 72 -0.10 -12.07 -2.07
CA LEU A 72 -0.87 -11.13 -2.88
C LEU A 72 -0.33 -9.71 -2.76
N SER A 73 -0.01 -9.28 -1.54
CA SER A 73 0.55 -7.95 -1.28
C SER A 73 1.89 -7.76 -1.97
N ALA A 74 2.78 -8.76 -1.90
CA ALA A 74 4.07 -8.71 -2.58
C ALA A 74 3.89 -8.60 -4.09
N THR A 75 2.95 -9.35 -4.66
CA THR A 75 2.64 -9.30 -6.09
C THR A 75 2.07 -7.94 -6.48
N GLU A 76 1.14 -7.41 -5.70
CA GLU A 76 0.57 -6.08 -5.95
C GLU A 76 1.63 -4.99 -5.89
N SER A 77 2.51 -5.03 -4.91
CA SER A 77 3.59 -4.05 -4.78
C SER A 77 4.52 -4.10 -5.98
N SER A 78 4.89 -5.28 -6.43
CA SER A 78 5.77 -5.46 -7.60
C SER A 78 5.11 -4.90 -8.86
N VAL A 79 3.84 -5.24 -9.11
CA VAL A 79 3.09 -4.76 -10.26
C VAL A 79 2.88 -3.25 -10.16
N GLY A 80 2.53 -2.77 -8.97
CA GLY A 80 2.33 -1.35 -8.72
C GLY A 80 3.58 -0.52 -8.97
N LEU A 81 4.74 -1.00 -8.52
CA LEU A 81 6.01 -0.33 -8.76
C LEU A 81 6.38 -0.34 -10.25
N ALA A 82 6.10 -1.44 -10.96
CA ALA A 82 6.35 -1.52 -12.40
C ALA A 82 5.47 -0.53 -13.16
N ILE A 83 4.20 -0.46 -12.84
CA ILE A 83 3.26 0.50 -13.45
C ILE A 83 3.69 1.93 -13.13
N LEU A 84 4.09 2.18 -11.90
CA LEU A 84 4.53 3.51 -11.45
C LEU A 84 5.78 3.95 -12.21
N SER A 85 6.74 3.05 -12.41
CA SER A 85 7.96 3.34 -13.17
C SER A 85 7.63 3.74 -14.60
N VAL A 86 6.76 2.99 -15.27
CA VAL A 86 6.31 3.30 -16.63
C VAL A 86 5.55 4.61 -16.67
N PHE A 87 4.68 4.85 -15.69
CA PHE A 87 3.88 6.07 -15.61
C PHE A 87 4.78 7.30 -15.49
N TYR A 88 5.77 7.27 -14.60
CA TYR A 88 6.69 8.40 -14.44
C TYR A 88 7.56 8.59 -15.66
N GLU A 89 7.99 7.53 -16.30
CA GLU A 89 8.77 7.60 -17.52
C GLU A 89 7.99 8.27 -18.64
N GLN A 90 6.74 7.87 -18.84
CA GLN A 90 5.86 8.48 -19.84
C GLN A 90 5.55 9.93 -19.51
N ARG A 91 5.34 10.24 -18.24
CA ARG A 91 5.04 11.60 -17.81
C ARG A 91 6.22 12.52 -18.06
N ASP A 92 7.43 12.07 -17.82
CA ASP A 92 8.65 12.82 -18.13
C ASP A 92 8.78 13.08 -19.63
N GLU A 93 8.50 12.08 -20.46
CA GLU A 93 8.50 12.24 -21.91
C GLU A 93 7.46 13.27 -22.35
N ILE A 94 6.25 13.21 -21.81
CA ILE A 94 5.19 14.17 -22.14
C ILE A 94 5.59 15.57 -21.70
N ALA A 95 6.21 15.71 -20.53
CA ALA A 95 6.68 17.01 -20.04
C ALA A 95 7.83 17.58 -20.87
N LEU A 96 8.69 16.73 -21.42
CA LEU A 96 9.83 17.13 -22.23
C LEU A 96 9.44 17.51 -23.66
N ASP A 97 8.43 16.88 -24.23
CA ASP A 97 8.00 17.10 -25.61
C ASP A 97 7.64 18.56 -25.91
N PRO A 98 6.84 19.26 -25.08
CA PRO A 98 6.57 20.68 -25.32
C PRO A 98 7.82 21.55 -25.31
N ILE A 99 8.79 21.23 -24.44
CA ILE A 99 10.07 21.94 -24.38
C ILE A 99 10.88 21.71 -25.64
N LYS A 100 10.92 20.48 -26.14
CA LYS A 100 11.60 20.14 -27.39
C LYS A 100 10.99 20.88 -28.58
N ILE A 101 9.66 20.95 -28.65
CA ILE A 101 8.94 21.65 -29.70
C ILE A 101 9.26 23.14 -29.67
N GLN A 102 9.25 23.75 -28.48
CA GLN A 102 9.61 25.15 -28.32
C GLN A 102 11.05 25.44 -28.76
N ASN A 103 11.99 24.58 -28.39
CA ASN A 103 13.38 24.72 -28.77
C ASN A 103 13.56 24.60 -30.28
N GLN A 104 12.85 23.70 -30.94
CA GLN A 104 12.88 23.56 -32.40
C GLN A 104 12.33 24.83 -33.09
N ASN A 105 11.24 25.38 -32.56
CA ASN A 105 10.65 26.62 -33.09
C ASN A 105 11.59 27.80 -32.94
N LEU A 106 12.35 27.87 -31.86
CA LEU A 106 13.31 28.94 -31.61
C LEU A 106 14.53 28.84 -32.54
N LYS A 107 14.85 27.65 -32.99
CA LYS A 107 15.99 27.45 -33.94
C LYS A 107 15.65 27.78 -35.36
N THR A 108 14.39 27.81 -35.71
CA THR A 108 13.93 28.19 -37.05
C THR A 108 13.48 29.63 -37.08
#